data_e578cdaf44757544bb031b0d3cbbdcbc
#
_entry.id   e578cdaf44757544bb031b0d3cbbdcbc
#
_cell.length_a   1.000
_cell.length_b   1.000
_cell.length_c   1.000
_cell.angle_alpha   90.00
_cell.angle_beta   90.00
_cell.angle_gamma   90.00
#
_symmetry.space_group_name_H-M   'P 1'
#
loop_
_entity.id
_entity.type
_entity.pdbx_description
1 polymer ?
#
loop_
_entity_poly.entity_id
_entity_poly.type
_entity_poly.pdbx_seq_one_letter_code
_entity_poly.pdbx_strand_id
1 'polypeptide(L)'
;MAHVAPLPREAIPEFRELFDHYASTRGFVPNSILTMSRRPAIARAFMDLNRAVLYQGTVPEELKMLVSLIASQAAGCRYCQAHMANLSSIYHASDAKIAAIWEFETSDLFNEAERAALRLALKGATVPNEAGPQDFAELARYFDDGEQVEIVATIALFGYLNRWNDTMATDLEERATRVAGRTLGPTGWDAGKHGARG
;
A
#
# COMPACT_ATOMS: atom_id res chain seq x y z
N MET A 1 -6.90 -17.48 8.07
CA MET A 1 -7.24 -18.13 6.78
C MET A 1 -8.20 -17.23 6.04
N ALA A 2 -7.91 -16.92 4.81
CA ALA A 2 -8.74 -16.06 3.97
C ALA A 2 -10.18 -16.62 3.85
N HIS A 3 -11.18 -15.74 3.85
CA HIS A 3 -12.60 -16.15 3.67
C HIS A 3 -12.87 -16.73 2.29
N VAL A 4 -12.12 -16.28 1.28
CA VAL A 4 -12.12 -16.82 -0.08
C VAL A 4 -10.67 -17.14 -0.46
N ALA A 5 -10.40 -18.41 -0.72
CA ALA A 5 -9.07 -18.87 -1.07
C ALA A 5 -8.58 -18.23 -2.38
N PRO A 6 -7.29 -17.82 -2.48
CA PRO A 6 -6.71 -17.39 -3.74
C PRO A 6 -6.74 -18.54 -4.76
N LEU A 7 -6.85 -18.20 -6.04
CA LEU A 7 -6.69 -19.19 -7.10
C LEU A 7 -5.22 -19.60 -7.24
N PRO A 8 -4.93 -20.85 -7.61
CA PRO A 8 -3.60 -21.20 -8.08
C PRO A 8 -3.22 -20.34 -9.30
N ARG A 9 -1.99 -19.90 -9.36
CA ARG A 9 -1.46 -19.05 -10.42
C ARG A 9 -1.72 -19.64 -11.82
N GLU A 10 -1.59 -20.96 -11.94
CA GLU A 10 -1.74 -21.72 -13.18
C GLU A 10 -3.18 -21.78 -13.68
N ALA A 11 -4.14 -21.52 -12.81
CA ALA A 11 -5.57 -21.51 -13.17
C ALA A 11 -5.99 -20.29 -14.00
N ILE A 12 -5.08 -19.30 -14.19
CA ILE A 12 -5.38 -18.03 -14.86
C ILE A 12 -4.28 -17.73 -15.87
N PRO A 13 -4.20 -18.52 -16.97
CA PRO A 13 -3.11 -18.40 -17.95
C PRO A 13 -3.07 -17.05 -18.67
N GLU A 14 -4.19 -16.34 -18.75
CA GLU A 14 -4.31 -15.02 -19.36
C GLU A 14 -3.58 -13.90 -18.58
N PHE A 15 -3.21 -14.15 -17.32
CA PHE A 15 -2.44 -13.22 -16.48
C PHE A 15 -0.99 -13.66 -16.26
N ARG A 16 -0.50 -14.66 -16.97
CA ARG A 16 0.84 -15.22 -16.77
C ARG A 16 1.93 -14.14 -16.78
N GLU A 17 1.99 -13.35 -17.83
CA GLU A 17 3.00 -12.30 -17.97
C GLU A 17 2.96 -11.28 -16.82
N LEU A 18 1.75 -10.92 -16.39
CA LEU A 18 1.53 -10.02 -15.27
C LEU A 18 1.99 -10.64 -13.95
N PHE A 19 1.68 -11.92 -13.74
CA PHE A 19 2.12 -12.65 -12.54
C PHE A 19 3.64 -12.84 -12.53
N ASP A 20 4.26 -13.05 -13.69
CA ASP A 20 5.73 -13.12 -13.83
C ASP A 20 6.35 -11.77 -13.46
N HIS A 21 5.76 -10.67 -13.91
CA HIS A 21 6.20 -9.33 -13.52
C HIS A 21 6.08 -9.11 -11.99
N TYR A 22 4.97 -9.46 -11.36
CA TYR A 22 4.85 -9.37 -9.90
C TYR A 22 5.87 -10.23 -9.17
N ALA A 23 6.05 -11.48 -9.61
CA ALA A 23 7.02 -12.38 -9.01
C ALA A 23 8.46 -11.86 -9.12
N SER A 24 8.84 -11.28 -10.27
CA SER A 24 10.18 -10.72 -10.48
C SER A 24 10.44 -9.44 -9.69
N THR A 25 9.45 -8.57 -9.57
CA THR A 25 9.60 -7.25 -8.92
C THR A 25 9.37 -7.30 -7.41
N ARG A 26 8.43 -8.13 -6.93
CA ARG A 26 8.05 -8.21 -5.51
C ARG A 26 8.49 -9.49 -4.82
N GLY A 27 8.90 -10.51 -5.60
CA GLY A 27 9.26 -11.83 -5.13
C GLY A 27 8.08 -12.80 -4.97
N PHE A 28 6.85 -12.35 -5.25
CA PHE A 28 5.62 -13.16 -5.17
C PHE A 28 4.48 -12.49 -5.95
N VAL A 29 3.43 -13.28 -6.26
CA VAL A 29 2.15 -12.73 -6.74
C VAL A 29 1.24 -12.52 -5.53
N PRO A 30 0.71 -11.31 -5.30
CA PRO A 30 -0.13 -11.05 -4.13
C PRO A 30 -1.40 -11.91 -4.09
N ASN A 31 -1.69 -12.53 -2.96
CA ASN A 31 -2.90 -13.34 -2.74
C ASN A 31 -4.18 -12.53 -2.99
N SER A 32 -4.16 -11.23 -2.75
CA SER A 32 -5.26 -10.33 -3.09
C SER A 32 -5.59 -10.35 -4.58
N ILE A 33 -4.57 -10.35 -5.44
CA ILE A 33 -4.75 -10.41 -6.91
C ILE A 33 -5.24 -11.80 -7.32
N LEU A 34 -4.66 -12.86 -6.76
CA LEU A 34 -5.11 -14.23 -7.03
C LEU A 34 -6.58 -14.45 -6.60
N THR A 35 -7.01 -13.81 -5.52
CA THR A 35 -8.41 -13.84 -5.09
C THR A 35 -9.30 -13.01 -6.01
N MET A 36 -8.89 -11.80 -6.41
CA MET A 36 -9.61 -10.97 -7.40
C MET A 36 -9.76 -11.68 -8.73
N SER A 37 -8.80 -12.51 -9.12
CA SER A 37 -8.77 -13.23 -10.39
C SER A 37 -9.88 -14.28 -10.54
N ARG A 38 -10.62 -14.58 -9.46
CA ARG A 38 -11.91 -15.32 -9.57
C ARG A 38 -12.95 -14.55 -10.39
N ARG A 39 -12.71 -13.27 -10.62
CA ARG A 39 -13.43 -12.41 -11.56
C ARG A 39 -12.41 -11.65 -12.40
N PRO A 40 -11.98 -12.21 -13.54
CA PRO A 40 -10.88 -11.66 -14.35
C PRO A 40 -11.04 -10.18 -14.72
N ALA A 41 -12.27 -9.74 -14.99
CA ALA A 41 -12.56 -8.34 -15.29
C ALA A 41 -12.20 -7.40 -14.11
N ILE A 42 -12.50 -7.81 -12.86
CA ILE A 42 -12.14 -7.04 -11.66
C ILE A 42 -10.62 -7.01 -11.48
N ALA A 43 -9.97 -8.17 -11.61
CA ALA A 43 -8.51 -8.26 -11.47
C ALA A 43 -7.80 -7.39 -12.53
N ARG A 44 -8.22 -7.42 -13.77
CA ARG A 44 -7.66 -6.62 -14.87
C ARG A 44 -7.80 -5.13 -14.60
N ALA A 45 -9.01 -4.67 -14.32
CA ALA A 45 -9.29 -3.27 -14.03
C ALA A 45 -8.49 -2.77 -12.82
N PHE A 46 -8.38 -3.58 -11.77
CA PHE A 46 -7.57 -3.27 -10.60
C PHE A 46 -6.08 -3.17 -10.95
N MET A 47 -5.53 -4.13 -11.70
CA MET A 47 -4.11 -4.13 -12.07
C MET A 47 -3.76 -2.94 -12.96
N ASP A 48 -4.65 -2.55 -13.88
CA ASP A 48 -4.46 -1.36 -14.73
C ASP A 48 -4.51 -0.07 -13.90
N LEU A 49 -5.47 0.05 -12.97
CA LEU A 49 -5.54 1.18 -12.04
C LEU A 49 -4.29 1.24 -11.14
N ASN A 50 -3.89 0.11 -10.56
CA ASN A 50 -2.70 0.03 -9.70
C ASN A 50 -1.43 0.46 -10.45
N ARG A 51 -1.28 0.05 -11.72
CA ARG A 51 -0.16 0.46 -12.56
C ARG A 51 -0.16 1.96 -12.82
N ALA A 52 -1.33 2.51 -13.19
CA ALA A 52 -1.46 3.94 -13.48
C ALA A 52 -1.17 4.79 -12.24
N VAL A 53 -1.68 4.41 -11.08
CA VAL A 53 -1.53 5.18 -9.84
C VAL A 53 -0.12 5.08 -9.25
N LEU A 54 0.44 3.87 -9.11
CA LEU A 54 1.67 3.68 -8.35
C LEU A 54 2.95 3.82 -9.19
N TYR A 55 2.88 3.59 -10.51
CA TYR A 55 4.08 3.46 -11.35
C TYR A 55 4.10 4.40 -12.56
N GLN A 56 3.18 5.36 -12.61
CA GLN A 56 3.15 6.42 -13.64
C GLN A 56 3.08 7.78 -12.94
N GLY A 57 3.35 8.84 -13.73
CA GLY A 57 3.35 10.22 -13.25
C GLY A 57 4.71 10.69 -12.75
N THR A 58 4.72 11.75 -11.95
CA THR A 58 5.92 12.48 -11.51
C THR A 58 6.21 12.39 -10.02
N VAL A 59 5.24 12.04 -9.20
CA VAL A 59 5.47 11.79 -7.76
C VAL A 59 6.37 10.57 -7.59
N PRO A 60 7.50 10.69 -6.84
CA PRO A 60 8.42 9.57 -6.64
C PRO A 60 7.73 8.32 -6.08
N GLU A 61 8.09 7.15 -6.61
CA GLU A 61 7.52 5.87 -6.15
C GLU A 61 7.75 5.65 -4.65
N GLU A 62 8.92 6.02 -4.11
CA GLU A 62 9.18 5.95 -2.67
C GLU A 62 8.08 6.68 -1.88
N LEU A 63 7.74 7.91 -2.27
CA LEU A 63 6.71 8.69 -1.60
C LEU A 63 5.33 8.05 -1.76
N LYS A 64 4.99 7.55 -2.94
CA LYS A 64 3.72 6.81 -3.15
C LYS A 64 3.61 5.58 -2.25
N MET A 65 4.72 4.84 -2.04
CA MET A 65 4.72 3.70 -1.12
C MET A 65 4.54 4.13 0.34
N LEU A 66 5.17 5.23 0.77
CA LEU A 66 5.01 5.77 2.12
C LEU A 66 3.60 6.33 2.36
N VAL A 67 3.02 7.04 1.39
CA VAL A 67 1.60 7.49 1.40
C VAL A 67 0.67 6.28 1.55
N SER A 68 0.93 5.23 0.81
CA SER A 68 0.16 3.97 0.89
C SER A 68 0.30 3.28 2.24
N LEU A 69 1.51 3.32 2.82
CA LEU A 69 1.80 2.73 4.14
C LEU A 69 1.03 3.46 5.25
N ILE A 70 1.13 4.80 5.31
CA ILE A 70 0.43 5.58 6.35
C ILE A 70 -1.10 5.45 6.19
N ALA A 71 -1.62 5.46 4.97
CA ALA A 71 -3.04 5.23 4.69
C ALA A 71 -3.49 3.84 5.16
N SER A 72 -2.63 2.82 5.03
CA SER A 72 -2.93 1.46 5.48
C SER A 72 -2.86 1.33 7.00
N GLN A 73 -1.99 2.10 7.66
CA GLN A 73 -1.95 2.17 9.13
C GLN A 73 -3.20 2.86 9.68
N ALA A 74 -3.61 4.00 9.10
CA ALA A 74 -4.82 4.71 9.48
C ALA A 74 -6.07 3.84 9.32
N ALA A 75 -6.14 3.04 8.26
CA ALA A 75 -7.24 2.11 8.00
C ALA A 75 -7.16 0.80 8.82
N GLY A 76 -6.07 0.53 9.51
CA GLY A 76 -5.88 -0.68 10.34
C GLY A 76 -5.66 -1.99 9.57
N CYS A 77 -5.44 -1.96 8.24
CA CYS A 77 -5.27 -3.17 7.44
C CYS A 77 -3.84 -3.72 7.52
N ARG A 78 -3.63 -4.75 8.34
CA ARG A 78 -2.32 -5.38 8.60
C ARG A 78 -1.69 -5.99 7.34
N TYR A 79 -2.50 -6.55 6.44
CA TYR A 79 -2.06 -7.05 5.14
C TYR A 79 -1.43 -5.93 4.29
N CYS A 80 -2.15 -4.81 4.14
CA CYS A 80 -1.66 -3.70 3.34
C CYS A 80 -0.44 -3.03 3.96
N GLN A 81 -0.38 -2.90 5.29
CA GLN A 81 0.81 -2.42 6.00
C GLN A 81 2.05 -3.24 5.66
N ALA A 82 1.95 -4.58 5.71
CA ALA A 82 3.07 -5.47 5.39
C ALA A 82 3.52 -5.35 3.93
N HIS A 83 2.55 -5.29 3.02
CA HIS A 83 2.84 -5.11 1.59
C HIS A 83 3.51 -3.77 1.31
N MET A 84 3.05 -2.68 1.96
CA MET A 84 3.62 -1.37 1.74
C MET A 84 4.98 -1.21 2.41
N ALA A 85 5.22 -1.81 3.55
CA ALA A 85 6.56 -1.89 4.13
C ALA A 85 7.54 -2.61 3.18
N ASN A 86 7.12 -3.75 2.58
CA ASN A 86 7.93 -4.46 1.59
C ASN A 86 8.19 -3.61 0.33
N LEU A 87 7.17 -2.94 -0.21
CA LEU A 87 7.35 -2.09 -1.39
C LEU A 87 8.16 -0.83 -1.07
N SER A 88 7.94 -0.17 0.05
CA SER A 88 8.78 0.95 0.50
C SER A 88 10.26 0.57 0.53
N SER A 89 10.59 -0.63 1.05
CA SER A 89 11.98 -1.15 1.05
C SER A 89 12.49 -1.41 -0.38
N ILE A 90 11.67 -1.92 -1.28
CA ILE A 90 12.03 -2.14 -2.70
C ILE A 90 12.28 -0.81 -3.41
N TYR A 91 11.49 0.23 -3.08
CA TYR A 91 11.60 1.58 -3.65
C TYR A 91 12.47 2.52 -2.80
N HIS A 92 13.46 1.96 -2.10
CA HIS A 92 14.60 2.62 -1.47
C HIS A 92 14.34 3.38 -0.16
N ALA A 93 13.14 3.33 0.42
CA ALA A 93 12.95 3.80 1.78
C ALA A 93 13.77 2.94 2.75
N SER A 94 14.54 3.58 3.63
CA SER A 94 15.32 2.87 4.65
C SER A 94 14.40 2.18 5.67
N ASP A 95 14.88 1.11 6.29
CA ASP A 95 14.15 0.43 7.36
C ASP A 95 13.79 1.39 8.51
N ALA A 96 14.68 2.34 8.82
CA ALA A 96 14.44 3.38 9.83
C ALA A 96 13.29 4.31 9.42
N LYS A 97 13.22 4.73 8.15
CA LYS A 97 12.15 5.59 7.63
C LYS A 97 10.80 4.85 7.63
N ILE A 98 10.78 3.57 7.26
CA ILE A 98 9.59 2.73 7.31
C ILE A 98 9.11 2.55 8.77
N ALA A 99 10.01 2.30 9.70
CA ALA A 99 9.68 2.14 11.12
C ALA A 99 9.12 3.44 11.73
N ALA A 100 9.66 4.60 11.32
CA ALA A 100 9.27 5.92 11.81
C ALA A 100 8.04 6.52 11.10
N ILE A 101 7.35 5.76 10.24
CA ILE A 101 6.27 6.31 9.42
C ILE A 101 5.15 6.95 10.24
N TRP A 102 4.86 6.45 11.44
CA TRP A 102 3.86 7.04 12.33
C TRP A 102 4.34 8.30 13.05
N GLU A 103 5.67 8.50 13.08
CA GLU A 103 6.34 9.65 13.68
C GLU A 103 6.78 10.69 12.63
N PHE A 104 6.19 10.64 11.42
CA PHE A 104 6.61 11.46 10.28
C PHE A 104 6.63 12.97 10.56
N GLU A 105 5.79 13.45 11.47
CA GLU A 105 5.74 14.87 11.83
C GLU A 105 6.98 15.37 12.59
N THR A 106 7.61 14.51 13.37
CA THR A 106 8.70 14.88 14.28
C THR A 106 10.06 14.27 13.92
N SER A 107 10.06 13.23 13.09
CA SER A 107 11.29 12.53 12.71
C SER A 107 12.04 13.29 11.60
N ASP A 108 13.36 13.45 11.77
CA ASP A 108 14.25 14.08 10.78
C ASP A 108 14.42 13.27 9.49
N LEU A 109 13.83 12.07 9.43
CA LEU A 109 13.87 11.20 8.25
C LEU A 109 12.92 11.65 7.13
N PHE A 110 12.02 12.59 7.41
CA PHE A 110 11.04 13.10 6.46
C PHE A 110 11.24 14.59 6.21
N ASN A 111 11.26 14.98 4.94
CA ASN A 111 11.27 16.39 4.54
C ASN A 111 9.85 16.99 4.56
N GLU A 112 9.73 18.31 4.40
CA GLU A 112 8.46 19.02 4.50
C GLU A 112 7.45 18.63 3.40
N ALA A 113 7.91 18.33 2.20
CA ALA A 113 7.04 17.86 1.10
C ALA A 113 6.45 16.49 1.44
N GLU A 114 7.27 15.57 1.95
CA GLU A 114 6.82 14.25 2.40
C GLU A 114 5.83 14.37 3.56
N ARG A 115 6.11 15.23 4.55
CA ARG A 115 5.20 15.49 5.69
C ARG A 115 3.84 16.00 5.20
N ALA A 116 3.80 16.94 4.25
CA ALA A 116 2.55 17.44 3.69
C ALA A 116 1.73 16.31 3.03
N ALA A 117 2.38 15.46 2.22
CA ALA A 117 1.72 14.32 1.56
C ALA A 117 1.23 13.27 2.58
N LEU A 118 2.05 12.94 3.57
CA LEU A 118 1.71 11.95 4.61
C LEU A 118 0.59 12.44 5.53
N ARG A 119 0.56 13.74 5.85
CA ARG A 119 -0.52 14.35 6.63
C ARG A 119 -1.85 14.27 5.90
N LEU A 120 -1.87 14.63 4.61
CA LEU A 120 -3.06 14.46 3.77
C LEU A 120 -3.48 12.99 3.71
N ALA A 121 -2.53 12.07 3.56
CA ALA A 121 -2.82 10.64 3.47
C ALA A 121 -3.41 10.08 4.77
N LEU A 122 -2.88 10.47 5.91
CA LEU A 122 -3.41 10.08 7.22
C LEU A 122 -4.87 10.52 7.37
N LYS A 123 -5.15 11.81 7.13
CA LYS A 123 -6.50 12.38 7.23
C LYS A 123 -7.46 11.83 6.18
N GLY A 124 -6.99 11.67 4.93
CA GLY A 124 -7.78 11.17 3.81
C GLY A 124 -8.16 9.70 3.93
N ALA A 125 -7.39 8.92 4.72
CA ALA A 125 -7.65 7.50 4.95
C ALA A 125 -8.53 7.20 6.17
N THR A 126 -8.79 8.19 7.03
CA THR A 126 -9.67 8.05 8.19
C THR A 126 -11.17 8.02 7.78
N VAL A 127 -12.03 7.51 8.67
CA VAL A 127 -13.47 7.51 8.48
C VAL A 127 -14.12 8.05 9.77
N PRO A 128 -14.80 9.20 9.70
CA PRO A 128 -15.03 10.07 8.52
C PRO A 128 -13.73 10.67 8.00
N ASN A 129 -13.72 11.08 6.71
CA ASN A 129 -12.57 11.72 6.08
C ASN A 129 -12.31 13.10 6.72
N GLU A 130 -11.08 13.34 7.16
CA GLU A 130 -10.67 14.56 7.87
C GLU A 130 -9.83 15.52 7.01
N ALA A 131 -9.60 15.19 5.72
CA ALA A 131 -8.86 16.06 4.81
C ALA A 131 -9.69 17.34 4.51
N GLY A 132 -9.02 18.49 4.57
CA GLY A 132 -9.67 19.78 4.37
C GLY A 132 -8.87 20.74 3.50
N PRO A 133 -9.41 21.94 3.23
CA PRO A 133 -8.78 22.93 2.35
C PRO A 133 -7.35 23.33 2.79
N GLN A 134 -7.08 23.32 4.08
CA GLN A 134 -5.75 23.66 4.61
C GLN A 134 -4.69 22.62 4.24
N ASP A 135 -5.06 21.33 4.21
CA ASP A 135 -4.15 20.25 3.82
C ASP A 135 -3.75 20.37 2.35
N PHE A 136 -4.71 20.74 1.48
CA PHE A 136 -4.45 21.03 0.06
C PHE A 136 -3.63 22.31 -0.14
N ALA A 137 -3.88 23.35 0.63
CA ALA A 137 -3.08 24.58 0.58
C ALA A 137 -1.60 24.30 0.98
N GLU A 138 -1.37 23.44 1.96
CA GLU A 138 -0.02 23.03 2.35
C GLU A 138 0.61 22.13 1.27
N LEU A 139 -0.14 21.17 0.74
CA LEU A 139 0.34 20.26 -0.31
C LEU A 139 0.75 21.03 -1.57
N ALA A 140 -0.03 22.05 -1.98
CA ALA A 140 0.23 22.89 -3.15
C ALA A 140 1.52 23.72 -3.07
N ARG A 141 2.17 23.80 -1.91
CA ARG A 141 3.50 24.43 -1.77
C ARG A 141 4.63 23.58 -2.36
N TYR A 142 4.39 22.29 -2.52
CA TYR A 142 5.41 21.32 -2.90
C TYR A 142 5.05 20.52 -4.15
N PHE A 143 3.76 20.42 -4.49
CA PHE A 143 3.23 19.56 -5.55
C PHE A 143 2.29 20.33 -6.45
N ASP A 144 2.45 20.18 -7.76
CA ASP A 144 1.51 20.73 -8.73
C ASP A 144 0.14 19.99 -8.70
N ASP A 145 -0.83 20.49 -9.48
CA ASP A 145 -2.19 19.92 -9.49
C ASP A 145 -2.21 18.45 -9.95
N GLY A 146 -1.33 18.07 -10.88
CA GLY A 146 -1.19 16.70 -11.36
C GLY A 146 -0.64 15.78 -10.28
N GLU A 147 0.40 16.22 -9.58
CA GLU A 147 1.00 15.49 -8.45
C GLU A 147 0.05 15.36 -7.26
N GLN A 148 -0.74 16.40 -6.98
CA GLN A 148 -1.80 16.32 -5.97
C GLN A 148 -2.84 15.25 -6.33
N VAL A 149 -3.22 15.15 -7.61
CA VAL A 149 -4.12 14.09 -8.10
C VAL A 149 -3.50 12.71 -7.94
N GLU A 150 -2.19 12.54 -8.22
CA GLU A 150 -1.48 11.27 -8.02
C GLU A 150 -1.47 10.84 -6.55
N ILE A 151 -1.22 11.79 -5.62
CA ILE A 151 -1.23 11.53 -4.18
C ILE A 151 -2.62 11.11 -3.71
N VAL A 152 -3.67 11.86 -4.11
CA VAL A 152 -5.06 11.52 -3.77
C VAL A 152 -5.48 10.18 -4.38
N ALA A 153 -5.09 9.91 -5.63
CA ALA A 153 -5.35 8.62 -6.27
C ALA A 153 -4.68 7.45 -5.51
N THR A 154 -3.47 7.67 -4.99
CA THR A 154 -2.75 6.70 -4.16
C THR A 154 -3.52 6.42 -2.85
N ILE A 155 -4.00 7.45 -2.16
CA ILE A 155 -4.83 7.32 -0.95
C ILE A 155 -6.11 6.52 -1.27
N ALA A 156 -6.81 6.89 -2.35
CA ALA A 156 -8.06 6.25 -2.76
C ALA A 156 -7.88 4.79 -3.18
N LEU A 157 -6.79 4.46 -3.89
CA LEU A 157 -6.42 3.08 -4.23
C LEU A 157 -6.26 2.23 -2.96
N PHE A 158 -5.59 2.78 -1.94
CA PHE A 158 -5.46 2.08 -0.66
C PHE A 158 -6.73 2.08 0.17
N GLY A 159 -7.63 3.04 -0.01
CA GLY A 159 -8.99 2.96 0.51
C GLY A 159 -9.75 1.73 -0.01
N TYR A 160 -9.60 1.40 -1.31
CA TYR A 160 -10.12 0.17 -1.91
C TYR A 160 -9.41 -1.08 -1.36
N LEU A 161 -8.08 -1.10 -1.41
CA LEU A 161 -7.29 -2.28 -1.01
C LEU A 161 -7.42 -2.63 0.47
N ASN A 162 -7.43 -1.62 1.35
CA ASN A 162 -7.57 -1.82 2.78
C ASN A 162 -8.92 -2.50 3.09
N ARG A 163 -10.03 -2.01 2.51
CA ARG A 163 -11.34 -2.64 2.67
C ARG A 163 -11.39 -4.04 2.07
N TRP A 164 -10.84 -4.23 0.85
CA TRP A 164 -10.78 -5.55 0.21
C TRP A 164 -10.07 -6.56 1.10
N ASN A 165 -8.82 -6.29 1.43
CA ASN A 165 -7.97 -7.26 2.13
C ASN A 165 -8.43 -7.51 3.56
N ASP A 166 -8.86 -6.47 4.25
CA ASP A 166 -9.35 -6.61 5.62
C ASP A 166 -10.67 -7.37 5.68
N THR A 167 -11.59 -7.13 4.73
CA THR A 167 -12.86 -7.88 4.63
C THR A 167 -12.64 -9.33 4.23
N MET A 168 -11.74 -9.60 3.30
CA MET A 168 -11.41 -10.95 2.83
C MET A 168 -10.54 -11.75 3.81
N ALA A 169 -9.96 -11.09 4.81
CA ALA A 169 -8.93 -11.67 5.68
C ALA A 169 -7.80 -12.32 4.84
N THR A 170 -7.35 -11.63 3.78
CA THR A 170 -6.37 -12.16 2.82
C THR A 170 -5.12 -12.65 3.56
N ASP A 171 -4.67 -13.87 3.28
CA ASP A 171 -3.47 -14.44 3.91
C ASP A 171 -2.21 -13.73 3.37
N LEU A 172 -1.30 -13.35 4.30
CA LEU A 172 -0.04 -12.70 3.98
C LEU A 172 0.97 -13.67 3.36
N GLU A 173 1.75 -13.18 2.43
CA GLU A 173 2.90 -13.87 1.87
C GLU A 173 4.11 -13.75 2.80
N GLU A 174 4.95 -14.78 2.83
CA GLU A 174 6.09 -14.91 3.73
C GLU A 174 7.05 -13.70 3.66
N ARG A 175 7.36 -13.22 2.44
CA ARG A 175 8.29 -12.10 2.26
C ARG A 175 7.73 -10.80 2.85
N ALA A 176 6.45 -10.49 2.60
CA ALA A 176 5.81 -9.29 3.15
C ALA A 176 5.75 -9.37 4.68
N THR A 177 5.39 -10.53 5.24
CA THR A 177 5.39 -10.77 6.69
C THR A 177 6.76 -10.55 7.31
N ARG A 178 7.82 -11.07 6.68
CA ARG A 178 9.20 -10.94 7.19
C ARG A 178 9.68 -9.49 7.19
N VAL A 179 9.41 -8.74 6.12
CA VAL A 179 9.81 -7.33 6.06
C VAL A 179 9.05 -6.50 7.09
N ALA A 180 7.73 -6.68 7.18
CA ALA A 180 6.92 -5.96 8.17
C ALA A 180 7.33 -6.32 9.62
N GLY A 181 7.61 -7.59 9.90
CA GLY A 181 8.13 -8.02 11.20
C GLY A 181 9.44 -7.35 11.58
N ARG A 182 10.32 -7.13 10.60
CA ARG A 182 11.60 -6.43 10.82
C ARG A 182 11.44 -4.92 11.00
N THR A 183 10.60 -4.28 10.17
CA THR A 183 10.49 -2.81 10.12
C THR A 183 9.41 -2.26 11.04
N LEU A 184 8.23 -2.85 11.06
CA LEU A 184 7.07 -2.40 11.83
C LEU A 184 6.86 -3.21 13.13
N GLY A 185 7.44 -4.41 13.24
CA GLY A 185 7.34 -5.26 14.44
C GLY A 185 7.79 -4.55 15.72
N PRO A 186 8.92 -3.80 15.72
CA PRO A 186 9.36 -3.03 16.90
C PRO A 186 8.35 -1.99 17.39
N THR A 187 7.46 -1.51 16.51
CA THR A 187 6.38 -0.55 16.84
C THR A 187 5.03 -1.22 17.11
N GLY A 188 5.02 -2.55 17.26
CA GLY A 188 3.83 -3.31 17.67
C GLY A 188 3.02 -3.91 16.53
N TRP A 189 3.52 -3.94 15.31
CA TRP A 189 2.85 -4.63 14.21
C TRP A 189 2.90 -6.15 14.39
N ASP A 190 1.79 -6.80 14.17
CA ASP A 190 1.64 -8.25 14.02
C ASP A 190 0.73 -8.56 12.82
N ALA A 191 0.74 -9.79 12.33
CA ALA A 191 -0.04 -10.17 11.16
C ALA A 191 -1.56 -10.30 11.42
N GLY A 192 -1.98 -10.40 12.67
CA GLY A 192 -3.38 -10.57 13.07
C GLY A 192 -4.09 -11.69 12.32
N LYS A 193 -5.28 -11.40 11.81
CA LYS A 193 -6.11 -12.34 11.03
C LYS A 193 -5.51 -12.72 9.66
N HIS A 194 -4.48 -12.02 9.22
CA HIS A 194 -3.79 -12.24 7.94
C HIS A 194 -2.59 -13.19 8.06
N GLY A 195 -2.20 -13.57 9.28
CA GLY A 195 -1.12 -14.52 9.50
C GLY A 195 -1.52 -15.95 9.13
N ALA A 196 -0.54 -16.74 8.66
CA ALA A 196 -0.74 -18.18 8.51
C ALA A 196 -1.09 -18.77 9.89
N ARG A 197 -2.20 -19.48 9.98
CA ARG A 197 -2.49 -20.31 11.15
C ARG A 197 -1.72 -21.61 10.95
N GLY A 198 -0.76 -21.85 11.85
CA GLY A 198 -0.08 -23.14 11.94
C GLY A 198 -1.05 -24.29 12.18
#